data_276d8895cd11f92233632559ce02d124
#
_entry.id   276d8895cd11f92233632559ce02d124
#
_cell.length_a   1.000
_cell.length_b   1.000
_cell.length_c   1.000
_cell.angle_alpha   90.00
_cell.angle_beta   90.00
_cell.angle_gamma   90.00
#
_symmetry.space_group_name_H-M   'P 1'
#
loop_
_entity.id
_entity.type
_entity.pdbx_description
1 polymer ?
#
loop_
_entity_poly.entity_id
_entity_poly.type
_entity_poly.pdbx_seq_one_letter_code
_entity_poly.pdbx_strand_id
1 'polypeptide(L)'
;MSYRSHADLGGHDGYGAVYPQAEQELFHAPWEPRVLALTLAMGATGFWNIDSSRAARESLANYRELSYYQIWLAGLETLLLQSGALQAGELEQGRSLQPAVAVARVLRADGVASALARGTPTVRPPSGPARYALGQWVRTAAAEPPHHTRLPGYARGKRGVIERVHGAHVFADTHAHNRGERPQWLYTVAFDERELWGASTAPQHSCVSVDAWEPYLEPA
;
A
#
# COMPACT_ATOMS: atom_id res chain seq x y z
N MET A 1 -13.70 -13.78 -6.00
CA MET A 1 -13.91 -12.38 -6.46
C MET A 1 -12.58 -11.89 -7.00
N SER A 2 -12.57 -11.13 -8.11
CA SER A 2 -11.36 -10.46 -8.60
C SER A 2 -10.99 -9.34 -7.62
N TYR A 3 -9.69 -9.14 -7.38
CA TYR A 3 -9.18 -8.02 -6.59
C TYR A 3 -9.55 -6.70 -7.27
N ARG A 4 -9.97 -5.72 -6.46
CA ARG A 4 -10.14 -4.33 -6.88
C ARG A 4 -9.63 -3.42 -5.78
N SER A 5 -8.81 -2.42 -6.12
CA SER A 5 -8.40 -1.38 -5.17
C SER A 5 -9.49 -0.31 -5.07
N HIS A 6 -10.15 -0.23 -3.92
CA HIS A 6 -11.11 0.84 -3.62
C HIS A 6 -10.44 2.09 -3.03
N ALA A 7 -9.14 2.00 -2.75
CA ALA A 7 -8.30 3.10 -2.27
C ALA A 7 -7.67 3.91 -3.42
N ASP A 8 -7.79 3.47 -4.68
CA ASP A 8 -7.25 4.15 -5.86
C ASP A 8 -8.18 5.31 -6.27
N LEU A 9 -8.09 6.40 -5.51
CA LEU A 9 -8.98 7.57 -5.60
C LEU A 9 -8.29 8.80 -6.21
N GLY A 10 -7.00 8.68 -6.54
CA GLY A 10 -6.22 9.77 -7.12
C GLY A 10 -6.78 10.23 -8.47
N GLY A 11 -6.87 11.54 -8.68
CA GLY A 11 -7.41 12.13 -9.91
C GLY A 11 -8.93 12.11 -10.03
N HIS A 12 -9.66 11.71 -8.99
CA HIS A 12 -11.12 11.75 -8.97
C HIS A 12 -11.60 13.05 -8.33
N ASP A 13 -12.67 13.63 -8.88
CA ASP A 13 -13.34 14.81 -8.36
C ASP A 13 -14.33 14.49 -7.21
N GLY A 14 -14.82 15.55 -6.55
CA GLY A 14 -15.95 15.45 -5.62
C GLY A 14 -15.58 15.23 -4.15
N TYR A 15 -14.30 15.38 -3.77
CA TYR A 15 -13.85 15.26 -2.37
C TYR A 15 -13.91 16.58 -1.59
N GLY A 16 -14.21 17.69 -2.26
CA GLY A 16 -14.27 19.02 -1.64
C GLY A 16 -12.89 19.61 -1.34
N ALA A 17 -12.87 20.65 -0.52
CA ALA A 17 -11.64 21.31 -0.10
C ALA A 17 -10.89 20.48 0.95
N VAL A 18 -9.56 20.56 0.92
CA VAL A 18 -8.71 19.96 1.96
C VAL A 18 -8.68 20.90 3.16
N TYR A 19 -9.13 20.40 4.31
CA TYR A 19 -9.05 21.11 5.59
C TYR A 19 -7.95 20.46 6.44
N PRO A 20 -6.82 21.14 6.65
CA PRO A 20 -5.77 20.63 7.52
C PRO A 20 -6.29 20.42 8.95
N GLN A 21 -6.02 19.27 9.52
CA GLN A 21 -6.31 18.98 10.93
C GLN A 21 -5.22 19.57 11.83
N ALA A 22 -5.55 19.82 13.10
CA ALA A 22 -4.57 20.26 14.08
C ALA A 22 -3.54 19.14 14.29
N GLU A 23 -2.24 19.47 14.21
CA GLU A 23 -1.13 18.50 14.29
C GLU A 23 -1.05 17.73 15.64
N GLN A 24 -1.81 18.16 16.63
CA GLN A 24 -1.74 17.62 18.01
C GLN A 24 -2.66 16.42 18.25
N GLU A 25 -3.62 16.15 17.36
CA GLU A 25 -4.57 15.06 17.54
C GLU A 25 -4.15 13.82 16.74
N LEU A 26 -3.37 12.93 17.38
CA LEU A 26 -2.98 11.64 16.79
C LEU A 26 -4.15 10.65 16.70
N PHE A 27 -5.11 10.75 17.60
CA PHE A 27 -6.26 9.86 17.70
C PHE A 27 -7.53 10.64 18.00
N HIS A 28 -8.59 10.37 17.24
CA HIS A 28 -9.88 11.09 17.37
C HIS A 28 -10.85 10.35 18.30
N ALA A 29 -10.56 9.10 18.66
CA ALA A 29 -11.42 8.31 19.54
C ALA A 29 -10.59 7.36 20.45
N PRO A 30 -11.09 7.04 21.67
CA PRO A 30 -10.34 6.25 22.65
C PRO A 30 -9.99 4.82 22.18
N TRP A 31 -10.65 4.28 21.17
CA TRP A 31 -10.40 2.93 20.64
C TRP A 31 -9.28 2.89 19.59
N GLU A 32 -8.97 4.00 18.93
CA GLU A 32 -7.98 4.06 17.83
C GLU A 32 -6.56 3.66 18.26
N PRO A 33 -6.02 4.08 19.43
CA PRO A 33 -4.73 3.60 19.90
C PRO A 33 -4.67 2.08 20.04
N ARG A 34 -5.78 1.44 20.44
CA ARG A 34 -5.86 -0.01 20.55
C ARG A 34 -5.79 -0.69 19.18
N VAL A 35 -6.46 -0.14 18.17
CA VAL A 35 -6.38 -0.65 16.79
C VAL A 35 -4.95 -0.58 16.26
N LEU A 36 -4.26 0.54 16.47
CA LEU A 36 -2.84 0.66 16.11
C LEU A 36 -2.01 -0.40 16.81
N ALA A 37 -2.15 -0.55 18.12
CA ALA A 37 -1.40 -1.52 18.91
C ALA A 37 -1.65 -2.97 18.45
N LEU A 38 -2.91 -3.34 18.21
CA LEU A 38 -3.29 -4.67 17.70
C LEU A 38 -2.71 -4.93 16.31
N THR A 39 -2.79 -3.95 15.41
CA THR A 39 -2.25 -4.09 14.05
C THR A 39 -0.74 -4.29 14.07
N LEU A 40 -0.01 -3.55 14.91
CA LEU A 40 1.44 -3.71 15.08
C LEU A 40 1.79 -5.07 15.70
N ALA A 41 1.10 -5.47 16.77
CA ALA A 41 1.32 -6.74 17.46
C ALA A 41 1.07 -7.93 16.51
N MET A 42 -0.05 -7.91 15.79
CA MET A 42 -0.41 -8.98 14.85
C MET A 42 0.48 -8.99 13.61
N GLY A 43 0.84 -7.84 13.05
CA GLY A 43 1.82 -7.74 11.97
C GLY A 43 3.19 -8.33 12.34
N ALA A 44 3.61 -8.19 13.60
CA ALA A 44 4.87 -8.75 14.09
C ALA A 44 4.87 -10.28 14.20
N THR A 45 3.70 -10.94 14.23
CA THR A 45 3.60 -12.41 14.29
C THR A 45 4.15 -13.08 13.02
N GLY A 46 4.08 -12.39 11.88
CA GLY A 46 4.51 -12.90 10.58
C GLY A 46 3.47 -13.73 9.85
N PHE A 47 2.20 -13.69 10.27
CA PHE A 47 1.10 -14.32 9.52
C PHE A 47 0.91 -13.70 8.13
N TRP A 48 1.27 -12.45 7.99
CA TRP A 48 1.24 -11.71 6.72
C TRP A 48 2.40 -10.71 6.62
N ASN A 49 2.61 -10.17 5.45
CA ASN A 49 3.58 -9.11 5.19
C ASN A 49 2.88 -7.74 5.01
N ILE A 50 3.70 -6.68 4.88
CA ILE A 50 3.18 -5.29 4.76
C ILE A 50 2.31 -5.09 3.52
N ASP A 51 2.63 -5.75 2.40
CA ASP A 51 1.88 -5.59 1.15
C ASP A 51 0.56 -6.37 1.18
N SER A 52 0.52 -7.55 1.84
CA SER A 52 -0.75 -8.23 2.17
C SER A 52 -1.64 -7.35 3.06
N SER A 53 -1.03 -6.66 4.04
CA SER A 53 -1.76 -5.73 4.91
C SER A 53 -2.32 -4.52 4.15
N ARG A 54 -1.58 -4.00 3.17
CA ARG A 54 -2.07 -2.94 2.27
C ARG A 54 -3.21 -3.44 1.39
N ALA A 55 -3.02 -4.59 0.73
CA ALA A 55 -4.02 -5.19 -0.13
C ALA A 55 -5.35 -5.43 0.59
N ALA A 56 -5.32 -5.91 1.85
CA ALA A 56 -6.51 -6.12 2.66
C ALA A 56 -7.27 -4.81 2.93
N ARG A 57 -6.55 -3.73 3.24
CA ARG A 57 -7.17 -2.40 3.47
C ARG A 57 -7.69 -1.77 2.18
N GLU A 58 -6.88 -1.81 1.12
CA GLU A 58 -7.18 -1.16 -0.17
C GLU A 58 -8.34 -1.84 -0.90
N SER A 59 -8.64 -3.12 -0.60
CA SER A 59 -9.74 -3.88 -1.20
C SER A 59 -11.09 -3.76 -0.47
N LEU A 60 -11.18 -2.98 0.60
CA LEU A 60 -12.43 -2.79 1.34
C LEU A 60 -13.46 -2.07 0.47
N ALA A 61 -14.61 -2.71 0.22
CA ALA A 61 -15.64 -2.17 -0.67
C ALA A 61 -16.19 -0.81 -0.21
N ASN A 62 -16.23 -0.59 1.10
CA ASN A 62 -16.68 0.65 1.74
C ASN A 62 -15.51 1.56 2.17
N TYR A 63 -14.33 1.44 1.55
CA TYR A 63 -13.12 2.19 1.89
C TYR A 63 -13.37 3.69 2.08
N ARG A 64 -14.17 4.31 1.22
CA ARG A 64 -14.47 5.75 1.22
C ARG A 64 -15.34 6.20 2.37
N GLU A 65 -16.07 5.31 3.00
CA GLU A 65 -17.03 5.58 4.08
C GLU A 65 -16.40 5.45 5.47
N LEU A 66 -15.23 4.83 5.52
CA LEU A 66 -14.53 4.50 6.76
C LEU A 66 -13.54 5.61 7.15
N SER A 67 -13.41 5.88 8.45
CA SER A 67 -12.32 6.67 9.00
C SER A 67 -10.99 5.89 8.91
N TYR A 68 -9.87 6.62 9.09
CA TYR A 68 -8.54 6.03 8.98
C TYR A 68 -8.37 4.75 9.82
N TYR A 69 -8.71 4.78 11.11
CA TYR A 69 -8.57 3.61 11.97
C TYR A 69 -9.68 2.57 11.78
N GLN A 70 -10.84 2.93 11.24
CA GLN A 70 -11.84 1.95 10.80
C GLN A 70 -11.32 1.12 9.62
N ILE A 71 -10.63 1.74 8.66
CA ILE A 71 -9.94 1.03 7.56
C ILE A 71 -8.90 0.05 8.12
N TRP A 72 -8.12 0.47 9.12
CA TRP A 72 -7.12 -0.38 9.74
C TRP A 72 -7.75 -1.57 10.46
N LEU A 73 -8.83 -1.35 11.21
CA LEU A 73 -9.56 -2.40 11.92
C LEU A 73 -10.17 -3.41 10.95
N ALA A 74 -10.90 -2.97 9.94
CA ALA A 74 -11.50 -3.85 8.93
C ALA A 74 -10.46 -4.65 8.15
N GLY A 75 -9.32 -4.03 7.80
CA GLY A 75 -8.19 -4.72 7.19
C GLY A 75 -7.57 -5.76 8.12
N LEU A 76 -7.44 -5.45 9.41
CA LEU A 76 -6.95 -6.39 10.43
C LEU A 76 -7.89 -7.59 10.59
N GLU A 77 -9.20 -7.37 10.69
CA GLU A 77 -10.20 -8.44 10.75
C GLU A 77 -10.12 -9.37 9.54
N THR A 78 -10.02 -8.79 8.35
CA THR A 78 -9.82 -9.55 7.10
C THR A 78 -8.59 -10.46 7.16
N LEU A 79 -7.45 -9.93 7.62
CA LEU A 79 -6.20 -10.69 7.72
C LEU A 79 -6.24 -11.77 8.80
N LEU A 80 -6.88 -11.50 9.93
CA LEU A 80 -7.05 -12.47 11.01
C LEU A 80 -7.92 -13.66 10.56
N LEU A 81 -8.99 -13.40 9.83
CA LEU A 81 -9.83 -14.44 9.24
C LEU A 81 -9.08 -15.24 8.17
N GLN A 82 -8.37 -14.57 7.27
CA GLN A 82 -7.60 -15.22 6.21
C GLN A 82 -6.44 -16.08 6.73
N SER A 83 -5.83 -15.68 7.84
CA SER A 83 -4.75 -16.44 8.48
C SER A 83 -5.24 -17.56 9.41
N GLY A 84 -6.54 -17.65 9.65
CA GLY A 84 -7.13 -18.58 10.61
C GLY A 84 -6.87 -18.23 12.07
N ALA A 85 -6.31 -17.05 12.36
CA ALA A 85 -6.11 -16.56 13.72
C ALA A 85 -7.44 -16.13 14.39
N LEU A 86 -8.47 -15.90 13.57
CA LEU A 86 -9.83 -15.62 13.97
C LEU A 86 -10.75 -16.52 13.17
N GLN A 87 -11.78 -17.09 13.81
CA GLN A 87 -12.81 -17.89 13.16
C GLN A 87 -14.06 -17.06 12.90
N ALA A 88 -14.82 -17.44 11.86
CA ALA A 88 -16.10 -16.82 11.57
C ALA A 88 -17.05 -16.94 12.79
N GLY A 89 -17.68 -15.84 13.15
CA GLY A 89 -18.61 -15.77 14.29
C GLY A 89 -17.97 -15.46 15.64
N GLU A 90 -16.62 -15.47 15.79
CA GLU A 90 -15.97 -15.13 17.06
C GLU A 90 -16.17 -13.67 17.46
N LEU A 91 -16.10 -12.76 16.47
CA LEU A 91 -16.34 -11.33 16.70
C LEU A 91 -17.78 -11.06 17.14
N GLU A 92 -18.75 -11.69 16.48
CA GLU A 92 -20.17 -11.55 16.78
C GLU A 92 -20.52 -12.09 18.17
N GLN A 93 -19.88 -13.20 18.55
CA GLN A 93 -20.09 -13.83 19.85
C GLN A 93 -19.24 -13.23 20.97
N GLY A 94 -18.24 -12.40 20.65
CA GLY A 94 -17.32 -11.79 21.61
C GLY A 94 -16.48 -12.81 22.40
N ARG A 95 -16.28 -14.01 21.85
CA ARG A 95 -15.51 -15.09 22.50
C ARG A 95 -14.80 -15.97 21.49
N SER A 96 -13.72 -16.59 21.93
CA SER A 96 -13.03 -17.61 21.14
C SER A 96 -13.88 -18.88 21.02
N LEU A 97 -13.96 -19.43 19.81
CA LEU A 97 -14.66 -20.69 19.51
C LEU A 97 -13.69 -21.86 19.36
N GLN A 98 -12.39 -21.57 19.21
CA GLN A 98 -11.34 -22.57 19.06
C GLN A 98 -10.11 -22.21 19.90
N PRO A 99 -9.21 -23.16 20.19
CA PRO A 99 -7.93 -22.87 20.80
C PRO A 99 -7.13 -21.85 19.97
N ALA A 100 -6.39 -20.98 20.66
CA ALA A 100 -5.57 -19.99 20.00
C ALA A 100 -4.53 -20.63 19.04
N VAL A 101 -4.38 -20.02 17.86
CA VAL A 101 -3.34 -20.44 16.90
C VAL A 101 -1.97 -20.09 17.46
N ALA A 102 -1.03 -21.03 17.38
CA ALA A 102 0.35 -20.79 17.80
C ALA A 102 1.00 -19.73 16.92
N VAL A 103 1.64 -18.74 17.52
CA VAL A 103 2.39 -17.69 16.83
C VAL A 103 3.89 -17.93 16.99
N ALA A 104 4.64 -17.80 15.88
CA ALA A 104 6.08 -17.98 15.89
C ALA A 104 6.81 -16.84 16.61
N ARG A 105 6.23 -15.64 16.62
CA ARG A 105 6.82 -14.43 17.19
C ARG A 105 5.77 -13.63 17.95
N VAL A 106 6.19 -13.05 19.07
CA VAL A 106 5.36 -12.15 19.88
C VAL A 106 6.12 -10.83 20.07
N LEU A 107 5.53 -9.72 19.67
CA LEU A 107 6.08 -8.40 19.97
C LEU A 107 5.68 -8.02 21.40
N ARG A 108 6.68 -7.96 22.29
CA ARG A 108 6.50 -7.52 23.68
C ARG A 108 6.63 -6.00 23.79
N ALA A 109 6.07 -5.41 24.84
CA ALA A 109 6.03 -3.97 25.03
C ALA A 109 7.42 -3.32 25.01
N ASP A 110 8.40 -3.94 25.63
CA ASP A 110 9.82 -3.50 25.68
C ASP A 110 10.51 -3.54 24.32
N GLY A 111 10.02 -4.38 23.39
CA GLY A 111 10.53 -4.52 22.04
C GLY A 111 9.93 -3.54 21.01
N VAL A 112 8.83 -2.83 21.34
CA VAL A 112 8.08 -2.02 20.37
C VAL A 112 8.93 -0.90 19.77
N ALA A 113 9.60 -0.10 20.60
CA ALA A 113 10.41 1.03 20.13
C ALA A 113 11.52 0.59 19.18
N SER A 114 12.23 -0.49 19.49
CA SER A 114 13.30 -1.01 18.65
C SER A 114 12.77 -1.63 17.36
N ALA A 115 11.61 -2.28 17.39
CA ALA A 115 10.96 -2.84 16.19
C ALA A 115 10.53 -1.73 15.23
N LEU A 116 9.92 -0.66 15.73
CA LEU A 116 9.52 0.49 14.93
C LEU A 116 10.71 1.25 14.35
N ALA A 117 11.76 1.47 15.15
CA ALA A 117 12.98 2.15 14.68
C ALA A 117 13.70 1.36 13.57
N ARG A 118 13.73 0.03 13.64
CA ARG A 118 14.32 -0.83 12.61
C ARG A 118 13.52 -0.81 11.30
N GLY A 119 12.20 -0.72 11.39
CA GLY A 119 11.30 -0.81 10.25
C GLY A 119 11.42 -2.14 9.49
N THR A 120 11.01 -2.11 8.22
CA THR A 120 11.13 -3.25 7.29
C THR A 120 11.73 -2.76 5.96
N PRO A 121 13.06 -2.69 5.83
CA PRO A 121 13.71 -2.26 4.60
C PRO A 121 13.32 -3.13 3.41
N THR A 122 12.98 -2.49 2.29
CA THR A 122 12.53 -3.16 1.06
C THR A 122 13.63 -3.33 0.02
N VAL A 123 14.78 -2.69 0.20
CA VAL A 123 15.93 -2.79 -0.72
C VAL A 123 16.45 -4.23 -0.76
N ARG A 124 16.72 -4.73 -1.98
CA ARG A 124 17.27 -6.06 -2.23
C ARG A 124 18.37 -5.98 -3.30
N PRO A 125 19.28 -6.95 -3.36
CA PRO A 125 20.20 -7.08 -4.48
C PRO A 125 19.43 -7.22 -5.81
N PRO A 126 19.81 -6.49 -6.88
CA PRO A 126 19.19 -6.63 -8.18
C PRO A 126 19.52 -7.99 -8.81
N SER A 127 18.60 -8.55 -9.59
CA SER A 127 18.81 -9.79 -10.37
C SER A 127 19.48 -9.55 -11.72
N GLY A 128 19.63 -8.30 -12.15
CA GLY A 128 20.23 -7.87 -13.42
C GLY A 128 20.32 -6.36 -13.51
N PRO A 129 20.83 -5.82 -14.62
CA PRO A 129 20.94 -4.37 -14.83
C PRO A 129 19.56 -3.71 -14.93
N ALA A 130 19.49 -2.42 -14.57
CA ALA A 130 18.32 -1.59 -14.80
C ALA A 130 18.02 -1.44 -16.29
N ARG A 131 16.76 -1.55 -16.70
CA ARG A 131 16.34 -1.40 -18.10
C ARG A 131 16.27 0.06 -18.54
N TYR A 132 16.03 0.97 -17.59
CA TYR A 132 15.82 2.38 -17.89
C TYR A 132 16.85 3.24 -17.16
N ALA A 133 17.19 4.36 -17.78
CA ALA A 133 18.16 5.33 -17.26
C ALA A 133 17.49 6.66 -16.93
N LEU A 134 18.17 7.47 -16.12
CA LEU A 134 17.77 8.85 -15.82
C LEU A 134 17.54 9.65 -17.12
N GLY A 135 16.44 10.40 -17.17
CA GLY A 135 16.05 11.21 -18.33
C GLY A 135 15.38 10.41 -19.47
N GLN A 136 15.30 9.10 -19.38
CA GLN A 136 14.64 8.27 -20.39
C GLN A 136 13.12 8.42 -20.33
N TRP A 137 12.49 8.54 -21.49
CA TRP A 137 11.04 8.49 -21.63
C TRP A 137 10.52 7.05 -21.51
N VAL A 138 9.47 6.89 -20.73
CA VAL A 138 8.78 5.61 -20.52
C VAL A 138 7.27 5.83 -20.58
N ARG A 139 6.55 4.73 -20.79
CA ARG A 139 5.09 4.66 -20.64
C ARG A 139 4.76 3.65 -19.55
N THR A 140 3.78 3.97 -18.73
CA THR A 140 3.26 3.02 -17.73
C THR A 140 2.26 2.05 -18.38
N ALA A 141 2.16 0.84 -17.84
CA ALA A 141 1.17 -0.15 -18.25
C ALA A 141 -0.24 0.41 -18.15
N ALA A 142 -1.05 0.25 -19.21
CA ALA A 142 -2.41 0.78 -19.27
C ALA A 142 -3.44 -0.14 -18.58
N ALA A 143 -3.19 -1.46 -18.57
CA ALA A 143 -4.13 -2.44 -18.03
C ALA A 143 -4.21 -2.37 -16.50
N GLU A 144 -5.42 -2.48 -15.95
CA GLU A 144 -5.63 -2.70 -14.53
C GLU A 144 -5.37 -4.17 -14.22
N PRO A 145 -4.40 -4.49 -13.31
CA PRO A 145 -4.13 -5.87 -12.97
C PRO A 145 -5.25 -6.45 -12.08
N PRO A 146 -5.54 -7.76 -12.17
CA PRO A 146 -6.55 -8.42 -11.35
C PRO A 146 -6.04 -8.74 -9.93
N HIS A 147 -5.02 -8.05 -9.46
CA HIS A 147 -4.36 -8.25 -8.18
C HIS A 147 -3.84 -6.92 -7.62
N HIS A 148 -3.37 -6.94 -6.36
CA HIS A 148 -2.75 -5.77 -5.75
C HIS A 148 -1.61 -5.21 -6.62
N THR A 149 -1.61 -3.90 -6.77
CA THR A 149 -0.59 -3.12 -7.49
C THR A 149 -0.35 -1.79 -6.80
N ARG A 150 0.84 -1.22 -7.03
CA ARG A 150 1.19 0.10 -6.51
C ARG A 150 1.18 1.18 -7.61
N LEU A 151 0.86 0.83 -8.85
CA LEU A 151 0.67 1.82 -9.91
C LEU A 151 -0.74 2.44 -9.80
N PRO A 152 -0.84 3.74 -9.47
CA PRO A 152 -2.14 4.39 -9.33
C PRO A 152 -2.85 4.52 -10.69
N GLY A 153 -4.19 4.45 -10.68
CA GLY A 153 -5.01 4.45 -11.88
C GLY A 153 -4.79 5.67 -12.77
N TYR A 154 -4.65 6.84 -12.17
CA TYR A 154 -4.44 8.08 -12.92
C TYR A 154 -3.11 8.12 -13.72
N ALA A 155 -2.13 7.32 -13.31
CA ALA A 155 -0.84 7.24 -13.99
C ALA A 155 -0.76 6.10 -15.03
N ARG A 156 -1.81 5.26 -15.17
CA ARG A 156 -1.80 4.13 -16.12
C ARG A 156 -1.87 4.60 -17.57
N GLY A 157 -1.06 3.98 -18.43
CA GLY A 157 -0.98 4.30 -19.87
C GLY A 157 -0.36 5.66 -20.18
N LYS A 158 0.20 6.35 -19.18
CA LYS A 158 0.74 7.71 -19.30
C LYS A 158 2.23 7.71 -19.60
N ARG A 159 2.68 8.73 -20.35
CA ARG A 159 4.09 8.93 -20.64
C ARG A 159 4.74 9.82 -19.59
N GLY A 160 5.93 9.44 -19.17
CA GLY A 160 6.71 10.22 -18.20
C GLY A 160 8.21 10.04 -18.41
N VAL A 161 8.99 10.75 -17.62
CA VAL A 161 10.44 10.72 -17.69
C VAL A 161 11.00 10.11 -16.40
N ILE A 162 11.98 9.22 -16.53
CA ILE A 162 12.71 8.69 -15.37
C ILE A 162 13.44 9.83 -14.67
N GLU A 163 12.99 10.16 -13.48
CA GLU A 163 13.57 11.22 -12.64
C GLU A 163 14.60 10.65 -11.65
N ARG A 164 14.42 9.40 -11.21
CA ARG A 164 15.33 8.73 -10.27
C ARG A 164 15.33 7.22 -10.45
N VAL A 165 16.47 6.60 -10.15
CA VAL A 165 16.65 5.15 -10.08
C VAL A 165 16.99 4.77 -8.64
N HIS A 166 16.15 3.98 -7.98
CA HIS A 166 16.28 3.67 -6.55
C HIS A 166 17.05 2.39 -6.26
N GLY A 167 17.27 1.55 -7.26
CA GLY A 167 17.74 0.18 -7.05
C GLY A 167 16.61 -0.85 -7.07
N ALA A 168 16.91 -2.08 -6.69
CA ALA A 168 15.91 -3.14 -6.64
C ALA A 168 15.22 -3.19 -5.28
N HIS A 169 13.91 -3.31 -5.30
CA HIS A 169 13.05 -3.36 -4.13
C HIS A 169 12.10 -4.55 -4.20
N VAL A 170 11.63 -5.03 -3.05
CA VAL A 170 10.56 -6.02 -2.96
C VAL A 170 9.41 -5.60 -3.87
N PHE A 171 8.95 -6.52 -4.73
CA PHE A 171 7.85 -6.25 -5.65
C PHE A 171 6.51 -6.50 -4.97
N ALA A 172 5.79 -5.43 -4.70
CA ALA A 172 4.55 -5.45 -3.93
C ALA A 172 3.49 -6.39 -4.52
N ASP A 173 3.37 -6.45 -5.85
CA ASP A 173 2.37 -7.25 -6.55
C ASP A 173 2.50 -8.76 -6.27
N THR A 174 3.71 -9.27 -6.17
CA THR A 174 3.93 -10.68 -5.83
C THR A 174 3.93 -10.91 -4.33
N HIS A 175 4.50 -9.96 -3.57
CA HIS A 175 4.65 -10.06 -2.13
C HIS A 175 3.30 -10.04 -1.41
N ALA A 176 2.36 -9.20 -1.84
CA ALA A 176 1.01 -9.14 -1.28
C ALA A 176 0.24 -10.48 -1.36
N HIS A 177 0.59 -11.32 -2.32
CA HIS A 177 -0.07 -12.62 -2.57
C HIS A 177 0.77 -13.82 -2.12
N ASN A 178 1.78 -13.62 -1.28
CA ASN A 178 2.69 -14.66 -0.79
C ASN A 178 3.38 -15.44 -1.92
N ARG A 179 3.63 -14.79 -3.09
CA ARG A 179 4.34 -15.36 -4.25
C ARG A 179 5.84 -15.06 -4.22
N GLY A 180 6.35 -14.63 -3.06
CA GLY A 180 7.73 -14.22 -2.84
C GLY A 180 7.98 -12.74 -3.12
N GLU A 181 9.14 -12.28 -2.70
CA GLU A 181 9.54 -10.87 -2.79
C GLU A 181 9.81 -10.42 -4.24
N ARG A 182 10.38 -11.31 -5.08
CA ARG A 182 10.73 -11.11 -6.50
C ARG A 182 11.21 -9.68 -6.80
N PRO A 183 12.34 -9.22 -6.23
CA PRO A 183 12.76 -7.83 -6.30
C PRO A 183 12.84 -7.33 -7.73
N GLN A 184 12.35 -6.11 -7.95
CA GLN A 184 12.34 -5.41 -9.24
C GLN A 184 12.97 -4.04 -9.08
N TRP A 185 13.58 -3.50 -10.13
CA TRP A 185 14.05 -2.14 -10.16
C TRP A 185 12.89 -1.17 -9.92
N LEU A 186 13.15 -0.17 -9.10
CA LEU A 186 12.20 0.89 -8.75
C LEU A 186 12.70 2.21 -9.29
N TYR A 187 11.82 2.95 -9.92
CA TYR A 187 12.10 4.25 -10.52
C TYR A 187 11.10 5.28 -10.00
N THR A 188 11.54 6.54 -9.85
CA THR A 188 10.60 7.65 -9.84
C THR A 188 10.40 8.12 -11.28
N VAL A 189 9.14 8.17 -11.70
CA VAL A 189 8.72 8.68 -13.02
C VAL A 189 8.00 10.00 -12.81
N ALA A 190 8.48 11.06 -13.44
CA ALA A 190 7.84 12.37 -13.45
C ALA A 190 6.87 12.47 -14.63
N PHE A 191 5.64 12.84 -14.35
CA PHE A 191 4.58 13.06 -15.31
C PHE A 191 4.21 14.53 -15.36
N ASP A 192 4.13 15.10 -16.57
CA ASP A 192 3.55 16.42 -16.77
C ASP A 192 2.04 16.38 -16.46
N GLU A 193 1.51 17.41 -15.82
CA GLU A 193 0.07 17.50 -15.49
C GLU A 193 -0.83 17.36 -16.72
N ARG A 194 -0.37 17.84 -17.87
CA ARG A 194 -1.13 17.73 -19.12
C ARG A 194 -1.24 16.31 -19.65
N GLU A 195 -0.19 15.49 -19.39
CA GLU A 195 -0.25 14.06 -19.72
C GLU A 195 -1.25 13.34 -18.81
N LEU A 196 -1.34 13.72 -17.55
CA LEU A 196 -2.23 13.07 -16.58
C LEU A 196 -3.69 13.52 -16.76
N TRP A 197 -3.93 14.82 -16.86
CA TRP A 197 -5.26 15.43 -16.75
C TRP A 197 -5.77 16.11 -18.02
N GLY A 198 -4.94 16.20 -19.07
CA GLY A 198 -5.24 16.96 -20.28
C GLY A 198 -4.80 18.42 -20.16
N ALA A 199 -5.41 19.29 -20.97
CA ALA A 199 -5.04 20.71 -20.97
C ALA A 199 -5.34 21.36 -19.61
N SER A 200 -4.29 21.86 -18.94
CA SER A 200 -4.40 22.61 -17.70
C SER A 200 -4.70 24.07 -18.01
N THR A 201 -5.60 24.69 -17.23
CA THR A 201 -5.83 26.12 -17.18
C THR A 201 -4.95 26.82 -16.15
N ALA A 202 -4.13 26.08 -15.41
CA ALA A 202 -3.24 26.60 -14.39
C ALA A 202 -2.11 27.42 -15.02
N PRO A 203 -1.75 28.59 -14.45
CA PRO A 203 -0.70 29.45 -14.99
C PRO A 203 0.73 28.88 -14.82
N GLN A 204 0.90 27.87 -13.98
CA GLN A 204 2.17 27.21 -13.74
C GLN A 204 2.05 25.72 -14.09
N HIS A 205 3.07 25.20 -14.77
CA HIS A 205 3.19 23.77 -15.02
C HIS A 205 3.54 23.05 -13.74
N SER A 206 2.79 22.01 -13.44
CA SER A 206 3.08 21.09 -12.35
C SER A 206 3.45 19.71 -12.88
N CYS A 207 4.25 19.00 -12.08
CA CYS A 207 4.62 17.62 -12.33
C CYS A 207 4.18 16.77 -11.16
N VAL A 208 3.80 15.52 -11.44
CA VAL A 208 3.52 14.50 -10.43
C VAL A 208 4.55 13.39 -10.58
N SER A 209 5.31 13.15 -9.51
CA SER A 209 6.30 12.07 -9.45
C SER A 209 5.68 10.84 -8.79
N VAL A 210 5.81 9.68 -9.46
CA VAL A 210 5.27 8.40 -8.99
C VAL A 210 6.38 7.37 -8.98
N ASP A 211 6.51 6.64 -7.88
CA ASP A 211 7.40 5.49 -7.82
C ASP A 211 6.76 4.28 -8.51
N ALA A 212 7.45 3.76 -9.54
CA ALA A 212 6.99 2.68 -10.38
C ALA A 212 8.05 1.57 -10.49
N TRP A 213 7.65 0.32 -10.26
CA TRP A 213 8.50 -0.83 -10.52
C TRP A 213 8.66 -1.10 -12.01
N GLU A 214 9.81 -1.63 -12.39
CA GLU A 214 10.16 -1.93 -13.78
C GLU A 214 9.08 -2.69 -14.57
N PRO A 215 8.38 -3.70 -14.01
CA PRO A 215 7.30 -4.38 -14.71
C PRO A 215 6.09 -3.49 -15.06
N TYR A 216 5.97 -2.31 -14.45
CA TYR A 216 4.93 -1.35 -14.81
C TYR A 216 5.30 -0.46 -15.99
N LEU A 217 6.52 -0.56 -16.49
CA LEU A 217 7.08 0.36 -17.47
C LEU A 217 7.39 -0.34 -18.80
N GLU A 218 7.13 0.39 -19.89
CA GLU A 218 7.52 0.04 -21.24
C GLU A 218 8.20 1.26 -21.91
N PRO A 219 9.02 1.06 -22.97
CA PRO A 219 9.55 2.17 -23.72
C PRO A 219 8.44 3.06 -24.30
N ALA A 220 8.62 4.41 -24.25
CA ALA A 220 7.62 5.37 -24.74
C ALA A 220 7.69 5.57 -26.25
#